data_469bcc4feaf0b31fa846c8fc345caf2c
#
_entry.id   469bcc4feaf0b31fa846c8fc345caf2c
#
_cell.length_a   1.000
_cell.length_b   1.000
_cell.length_c   1.000
_cell.angle_alpha   90.00
_cell.angle_beta   90.00
_cell.angle_gamma   90.00
#
_symmetry.space_group_name_H-M   'P 1'
#
loop_
_entity.id
_entity.type
_entity.pdbx_description
1 polymer ?
#
loop_
_entity_poly.entity_id
_entity_poly.type
_entity_poly.pdbx_seq_one_letter_code
_entity_poly.pdbx_strand_id
1 'polypeptide(L)'
;MSNWDQKKIGAVVEVTSTGVGVRIDSEGGLTRKIGEKTYYVGQIGTYELIPIGQSYVIGIVAEARRTGEHADGQGPLMVSTTLIGTIRKGKFEPGVSVLPSIDMPVYLLEDKDIRGAFQAFQQYNFSIGSLSMFESERAYLNPNKFFGKHVAILGSSGSGKSHTVASVLQKVVSLPETHVVILDLHNEYRQAFPDTGQYCEISSLELPYWLLN
;
A
#
# COMPACT_ATOMS: atom_id res chain seq x y z
N MET A 1 -12.98 -5.95 -29.57
CA MET A 1 -13.15 -5.16 -28.34
C MET A 1 -11.78 -4.97 -27.72
N SER A 2 -11.36 -3.75 -27.41
CA SER A 2 -10.06 -3.50 -26.80
C SER A 2 -10.05 -4.08 -25.38
N ASN A 3 -8.89 -4.54 -24.91
CA ASN A 3 -8.73 -5.08 -23.54
C ASN A 3 -9.15 -4.05 -22.45
N TRP A 4 -9.26 -2.77 -22.80
CA TRP A 4 -9.69 -1.68 -21.92
C TRP A 4 -11.21 -1.68 -21.65
N ASP A 5 -12.04 -2.05 -22.64
CA ASP A 5 -13.51 -2.06 -22.44
C ASP A 5 -13.91 -3.09 -21.36
N GLN A 6 -13.20 -4.21 -21.29
CA GLN A 6 -13.45 -5.23 -20.28
C GLN A 6 -13.00 -4.81 -18.86
N LYS A 7 -12.07 -3.87 -18.77
CA LYS A 7 -11.53 -3.37 -17.49
C LYS A 7 -12.30 -2.19 -16.94
N LYS A 8 -13.15 -1.52 -17.73
CA LYS A 8 -13.93 -0.40 -17.23
C LYS A 8 -14.88 -0.88 -16.13
N ILE A 9 -14.85 -0.19 -15.00
CA ILE A 9 -15.64 -0.54 -13.82
C ILE A 9 -16.58 0.56 -13.35
N GLY A 10 -16.43 1.77 -13.88
CA GLY A 10 -17.26 2.89 -13.47
C GLY A 10 -16.79 4.24 -14.00
N ALA A 11 -17.27 5.28 -13.35
CA ALA A 11 -16.90 6.66 -13.65
C ALA A 11 -16.78 7.51 -12.38
N VAL A 12 -15.91 8.51 -12.44
CA VAL A 12 -15.75 9.52 -11.37
C VAL A 12 -17.01 10.36 -11.29
N VAL A 13 -17.58 10.53 -10.10
CA VAL A 13 -18.78 11.35 -9.84
C VAL A 13 -18.53 12.47 -8.82
N GLU A 14 -17.45 12.39 -8.09
CA GLU A 14 -17.04 13.36 -7.09
C GLU A 14 -15.53 13.49 -7.09
N VAL A 15 -15.01 14.69 -6.83
CA VAL A 15 -13.57 14.95 -6.74
C VAL A 15 -13.31 15.79 -5.50
N THR A 16 -12.37 15.35 -4.68
CA THR A 16 -11.87 16.06 -3.50
C THR A 16 -10.37 16.31 -3.63
N SER A 17 -9.78 17.02 -2.68
CA SER A 17 -8.34 17.27 -2.66
C SER A 17 -7.48 16.03 -2.48
N THR A 18 -8.04 14.94 -1.92
CA THR A 18 -7.30 13.72 -1.57
C THR A 18 -7.81 12.46 -2.23
N GLY A 19 -8.97 12.52 -2.90
CA GLY A 19 -9.62 11.36 -3.46
C GLY A 19 -10.71 11.68 -4.44
N VAL A 20 -11.35 10.62 -4.91
CA VAL A 20 -12.51 10.70 -5.80
C VAL A 20 -13.63 9.77 -5.32
N GLY A 21 -14.87 10.18 -5.57
CA GLY A 21 -16.03 9.28 -5.52
C GLY A 21 -16.24 8.65 -6.88
N VAL A 22 -16.40 7.34 -6.91
CA VAL A 22 -16.61 6.56 -8.14
C VAL A 22 -17.94 5.85 -8.06
N ARG A 23 -18.75 5.99 -9.10
CA ARG A 23 -19.94 5.16 -9.30
C ARG A 23 -19.54 3.91 -10.07
N ILE A 24 -19.76 2.75 -9.46
CA ILE A 24 -19.45 1.46 -10.07
C ILE A 24 -20.59 1.03 -10.99
N ASP A 25 -20.25 0.61 -12.21
CA ASP A 25 -21.18 0.05 -13.18
C ASP A 25 -21.52 -1.39 -12.78
N SER A 26 -22.73 -1.60 -12.27
CA SER A 26 -23.20 -2.89 -11.75
C SER A 26 -23.78 -3.82 -12.82
N GLU A 27 -23.97 -3.37 -14.07
CA GLU A 27 -24.57 -4.16 -15.17
C GLU A 27 -23.84 -5.49 -15.45
N GLY A 28 -22.53 -5.59 -15.11
CA GLY A 28 -21.76 -6.83 -15.22
C GLY A 28 -21.51 -7.55 -13.88
N GLY A 29 -22.24 -7.20 -12.81
CA GLY A 29 -21.98 -7.69 -11.44
C GLY A 29 -20.77 -7.02 -10.80
N LEU A 30 -20.45 -7.44 -9.56
CA LEU A 30 -19.30 -6.92 -8.79
C LEU A 30 -18.03 -7.74 -8.99
N THR A 31 -17.96 -8.52 -10.06
CA THR A 31 -16.79 -9.29 -10.45
C THR A 31 -16.48 -9.05 -11.92
N ARG A 32 -15.20 -9.10 -12.25
CA ARG A 32 -14.72 -9.06 -13.64
C ARG A 32 -13.75 -10.20 -13.85
N LYS A 33 -14.02 -11.03 -14.85
CA LYS A 33 -13.10 -12.10 -15.26
C LYS A 33 -12.21 -11.57 -16.39
N ILE A 34 -10.90 -11.51 -16.13
CA ILE A 34 -9.90 -11.10 -17.11
C ILE A 34 -8.89 -12.24 -17.24
N GLY A 35 -8.91 -12.89 -18.41
CA GLY A 35 -8.20 -14.15 -18.58
C GLY A 35 -8.75 -15.24 -17.66
N GLU A 36 -7.87 -15.87 -16.90
CA GLU A 36 -8.25 -16.90 -15.92
C GLU A 36 -8.55 -16.36 -14.52
N LYS A 37 -8.25 -15.07 -14.27
CA LYS A 37 -8.39 -14.46 -12.95
C LYS A 37 -9.71 -13.71 -12.80
N THR A 38 -10.34 -13.85 -11.63
CA THR A 38 -11.53 -13.10 -11.24
C THR A 38 -11.12 -11.99 -10.28
N TYR A 39 -11.53 -10.77 -10.58
CA TYR A 39 -11.32 -9.57 -9.77
C TYR A 39 -12.63 -9.10 -9.16
N TYR A 40 -12.58 -8.64 -7.93
CA TYR A 40 -13.73 -8.06 -7.24
C TYR A 40 -13.71 -6.55 -7.43
N VAL A 41 -14.83 -5.99 -7.90
CA VAL A 41 -14.97 -4.57 -8.20
C VAL A 41 -15.55 -3.84 -7.00
N GLY A 42 -14.95 -2.70 -6.64
CA GLY A 42 -15.43 -1.85 -5.54
C GLY A 42 -15.21 -2.43 -4.14
N GLN A 43 -14.36 -3.45 -4.00
CA GLN A 43 -13.95 -3.97 -2.70
C GLN A 43 -12.91 -3.05 -2.07
N ILE A 44 -13.03 -2.79 -0.76
CA ILE A 44 -12.05 -2.00 -0.01
C ILE A 44 -10.65 -2.61 -0.15
N GLY A 45 -9.67 -1.76 -0.43
CA GLY A 45 -8.28 -2.15 -0.69
C GLY A 45 -7.97 -2.49 -2.14
N THR A 46 -8.95 -2.57 -3.04
CA THR A 46 -8.68 -2.75 -4.48
C THR A 46 -8.11 -1.49 -5.11
N TYR A 47 -7.28 -1.69 -6.13
CA TYR A 47 -6.67 -0.59 -6.86
C TYR A 47 -7.48 -0.26 -8.11
N GLU A 48 -7.61 1.03 -8.35
CA GLU A 48 -8.29 1.60 -9.50
C GLU A 48 -7.34 2.49 -10.30
N LEU A 49 -7.62 2.61 -11.58
CA LEU A 49 -6.82 3.35 -12.54
C LEU A 49 -7.71 4.33 -13.29
N ILE A 50 -7.30 5.60 -13.28
CA ILE A 50 -8.03 6.69 -13.94
C ILE A 50 -7.09 7.34 -14.96
N PRO A 51 -7.39 7.26 -16.27
CA PRO A 51 -6.52 7.86 -17.28
C PRO A 51 -6.63 9.39 -17.28
N ILE A 52 -5.49 10.07 -17.33
CA ILE A 52 -5.39 11.54 -17.45
C ILE A 52 -4.36 11.87 -18.52
N GLY A 53 -4.84 12.26 -19.70
CA GLY A 53 -3.97 12.51 -20.86
C GLY A 53 -3.13 11.28 -21.22
N GLN A 54 -1.81 11.39 -21.11
CA GLN A 54 -0.86 10.29 -21.36
C GLN A 54 -0.38 9.58 -20.07
N SER A 55 -1.03 9.86 -18.95
CA SER A 55 -0.70 9.32 -17.65
C SER A 55 -1.91 8.63 -17.03
N TYR A 56 -1.69 7.88 -15.97
CA TYR A 56 -2.74 7.21 -15.22
C TYR A 56 -2.62 7.54 -13.75
N VAL A 57 -3.69 7.98 -13.12
CA VAL A 57 -3.75 8.10 -11.67
C VAL A 57 -4.15 6.76 -11.09
N ILE A 58 -3.44 6.35 -10.05
CA ILE A 58 -3.79 5.16 -9.26
C ILE A 58 -4.45 5.61 -7.97
N GLY A 59 -5.55 4.96 -7.64
CA GLY A 59 -6.24 5.08 -6.38
C GLY A 59 -6.45 3.73 -5.71
N ILE A 60 -6.75 3.77 -4.43
CA ILE A 60 -7.13 2.62 -3.61
C ILE A 60 -8.51 2.87 -3.03
N VAL A 61 -9.41 1.91 -3.15
CA VAL A 61 -10.76 1.99 -2.57
C VAL A 61 -10.64 1.98 -1.05
N ALA A 62 -11.08 3.05 -0.41
CA ALA A 62 -11.07 3.24 1.03
C ALA A 62 -12.42 2.94 1.68
N GLU A 63 -13.51 3.25 0.97
CA GLU A 63 -14.88 3.03 1.45
C GLU A 63 -15.77 2.55 0.31
N ALA A 64 -16.79 1.78 0.64
CA ALA A 64 -17.82 1.33 -0.29
C ALA A 64 -19.20 1.45 0.35
N ARG A 65 -20.17 2.02 -0.38
CA ARG A 65 -21.55 2.18 0.08
C ARG A 65 -22.53 2.09 -1.09
N ARG A 66 -23.76 1.66 -0.82
CA ARG A 66 -24.86 1.81 -1.76
C ARG A 66 -25.62 3.10 -1.46
N THR A 67 -26.04 3.82 -2.51
CA THR A 67 -26.80 5.06 -2.37
C THR A 67 -28.17 4.90 -2.99
N GLY A 68 -29.19 5.54 -2.38
CA GLY A 68 -30.57 5.54 -2.83
C GLY A 68 -31.47 4.64 -2.01
N GLU A 69 -32.63 5.18 -1.67
CA GLU A 69 -33.76 4.45 -1.05
C GLU A 69 -34.57 3.74 -2.12
N HIS A 70 -34.02 2.72 -2.77
CA HIS A 70 -34.85 1.76 -3.48
C HIS A 70 -35.34 0.71 -2.49
N ALA A 71 -36.63 0.33 -2.56
CA ALA A 71 -37.27 -0.60 -1.66
C ALA A 71 -36.56 -1.96 -1.55
N ASP A 72 -35.68 -2.26 -2.48
CA ASP A 72 -34.91 -3.50 -2.64
C ASP A 72 -33.43 -3.37 -2.24
N GLY A 73 -33.00 -2.21 -1.72
CA GLY A 73 -31.58 -2.00 -1.32
C GLY A 73 -30.57 -2.03 -2.48
N GLN A 74 -31.05 -1.94 -3.74
CA GLN A 74 -30.23 -2.11 -4.94
C GLN A 74 -29.76 -0.78 -5.57
N GLY A 75 -29.59 0.28 -4.77
CA GLY A 75 -29.00 1.52 -5.27
C GLY A 75 -27.59 1.33 -5.83
N PRO A 76 -27.11 2.28 -6.66
CA PRO A 76 -25.77 2.20 -7.25
C PRO A 76 -24.68 2.06 -6.18
N LEU A 77 -23.71 1.21 -6.47
CA LEU A 77 -22.52 1.09 -5.62
C LEU A 77 -21.62 2.31 -5.84
N MET A 78 -21.38 3.01 -4.77
CA MET A 78 -20.45 4.14 -4.72
C MET A 78 -19.24 3.75 -3.89
N VAL A 79 -18.05 4.09 -4.37
CA VAL A 79 -16.82 3.90 -3.62
C VAL A 79 -16.09 5.22 -3.46
N SER A 80 -15.44 5.40 -2.32
CA SER A 80 -14.49 6.50 -2.09
C SER A 80 -13.09 5.97 -2.31
N THR A 81 -12.37 6.55 -3.25
CA THR A 81 -11.04 6.12 -3.68
C THR A 81 -10.00 7.16 -3.30
N THR A 82 -9.05 6.79 -2.47
CA THR A 82 -7.89 7.62 -2.11
C THR A 82 -6.86 7.57 -3.21
N LEU A 83 -6.42 8.72 -3.70
CA LEU A 83 -5.42 8.80 -4.77
C LEU A 83 -4.01 8.66 -4.17
N ILE A 84 -3.22 7.71 -4.68
CA ILE A 84 -1.91 7.35 -4.13
C ILE A 84 -0.73 7.77 -5.00
N GLY A 85 -0.93 7.92 -6.30
CA GLY A 85 0.14 8.31 -7.21
C GLY A 85 -0.27 8.30 -8.67
N THR A 86 0.71 8.55 -9.51
CA THR A 86 0.54 8.63 -10.97
C THR A 86 1.51 7.67 -11.66
N ILE A 87 1.04 6.93 -12.67
CA ILE A 87 1.91 6.21 -13.61
C ILE A 87 2.14 7.11 -14.81
N ARG A 88 3.39 7.46 -15.03
CA ARG A 88 3.85 8.23 -16.19
C ARG A 88 4.94 7.47 -16.91
N LYS A 89 4.77 7.21 -18.21
CA LYS A 89 5.73 6.43 -19.01
C LYS A 89 6.11 5.08 -18.37
N GLY A 90 5.12 4.40 -17.79
CA GLY A 90 5.30 3.10 -17.14
C GLY A 90 5.99 3.13 -15.77
N LYS A 91 6.27 4.31 -15.19
CA LYS A 91 6.87 4.44 -13.85
C LYS A 91 5.88 5.03 -12.88
N PHE A 92 5.85 4.48 -11.68
CA PHE A 92 5.04 5.02 -10.59
C PHE A 92 5.75 6.21 -9.92
N GLU A 93 5.02 7.29 -9.78
CA GLU A 93 5.41 8.50 -9.06
C GLU A 93 4.41 8.71 -7.91
N PRO A 94 4.83 8.74 -6.63
CA PRO A 94 3.95 9.04 -5.52
C PRO A 94 3.34 10.44 -5.62
N GLY A 95 2.06 10.56 -5.24
CA GLY A 95 1.31 11.81 -5.29
C GLY A 95 0.68 12.08 -6.67
N VAL A 96 -0.30 12.96 -6.66
CA VAL A 96 -1.11 13.31 -7.84
C VAL A 96 -1.07 14.80 -8.04
N SER A 97 -0.44 15.24 -9.12
CA SER A 97 -0.32 16.67 -9.47
C SER A 97 -1.53 17.18 -10.24
N VAL A 98 -2.21 16.31 -10.99
CA VAL A 98 -3.42 16.64 -11.76
C VAL A 98 -4.53 15.70 -11.30
N LEU A 99 -5.57 16.27 -10.70
CA LEU A 99 -6.71 15.51 -10.24
C LEU A 99 -7.59 15.07 -11.41
N PRO A 100 -8.24 13.89 -11.32
CA PRO A 100 -9.26 13.46 -12.26
C PRO A 100 -10.43 14.46 -12.32
N SER A 101 -11.14 14.47 -13.43
CA SER A 101 -12.38 15.23 -13.57
C SER A 101 -13.59 14.30 -13.44
N ILE A 102 -14.75 14.88 -13.14
CA ILE A 102 -16.05 14.17 -13.16
C ILE A 102 -16.25 13.56 -14.55
N ASP A 103 -16.94 12.43 -14.61
CA ASP A 103 -17.23 11.61 -15.79
C ASP A 103 -16.03 10.88 -16.41
N MET A 104 -14.81 11.04 -15.85
CA MET A 104 -13.68 10.23 -16.28
C MET A 104 -13.92 8.75 -15.99
N PRO A 105 -13.61 7.86 -16.95
CA PRO A 105 -13.76 6.42 -16.75
C PRO A 105 -12.75 5.89 -15.76
N VAL A 106 -13.18 4.93 -14.94
CA VAL A 106 -12.38 4.23 -13.98
C VAL A 106 -12.20 2.78 -14.40
N TYR A 107 -10.98 2.28 -14.30
CA TYR A 107 -10.59 0.96 -14.75
C TYR A 107 -10.02 0.12 -13.62
N LEU A 108 -10.23 -1.18 -13.72
CA LEU A 108 -9.60 -2.17 -12.86
C LEU A 108 -8.08 -2.22 -13.14
N LEU A 109 -7.29 -2.28 -12.09
CA LEU A 109 -5.85 -2.49 -12.16
C LEU A 109 -5.56 -4.00 -12.07
N GLU A 110 -4.83 -4.55 -13.04
CA GLU A 110 -4.38 -5.94 -13.03
C GLU A 110 -3.01 -6.09 -12.37
N ASP A 111 -2.67 -7.33 -11.97
CA ASP A 111 -1.36 -7.67 -11.38
C ASP A 111 -0.18 -7.21 -12.24
N LYS A 112 -0.30 -7.35 -13.57
CA LYS A 112 0.74 -6.92 -14.51
C LYS A 112 0.95 -5.40 -14.54
N ASP A 113 -0.12 -4.64 -14.32
CA ASP A 113 -0.08 -3.17 -14.28
C ASP A 113 0.63 -2.72 -13.00
N ILE A 114 0.34 -3.39 -11.86
CA ILE A 114 1.02 -3.20 -10.57
C ILE A 114 2.50 -3.55 -10.70
N ARG A 115 2.83 -4.71 -11.27
CA ARG A 115 4.22 -5.14 -11.46
C ARG A 115 5.01 -4.12 -12.25
N GLY A 116 4.47 -3.65 -13.38
CA GLY A 116 5.11 -2.63 -14.20
C GLY A 116 5.32 -1.32 -13.46
N ALA A 117 4.31 -0.86 -12.71
CA ALA A 117 4.37 0.39 -11.95
C ALA A 117 5.43 0.35 -10.84
N PHE A 118 5.57 -0.78 -10.14
CA PHE A 118 6.46 -0.93 -8.99
C PHE A 118 7.81 -1.60 -9.32
N GLN A 119 8.05 -1.97 -10.58
CA GLN A 119 9.29 -2.62 -11.00
C GLN A 119 10.55 -1.83 -10.63
N ALA A 120 10.49 -0.50 -10.66
CA ALA A 120 11.62 0.35 -10.29
C ALA A 120 12.09 0.17 -8.83
N PHE A 121 11.22 -0.33 -7.94
CA PHE A 121 11.58 -0.59 -6.54
C PHE A 121 12.26 -1.94 -6.34
N GLN A 122 12.14 -2.87 -7.28
CA GLN A 122 12.78 -4.19 -7.22
C GLN A 122 14.31 -4.10 -7.22
N GLN A 123 14.88 -3.03 -7.81
CA GLN A 123 16.34 -2.79 -7.83
C GLN A 123 16.95 -2.73 -6.42
N TYR A 124 16.19 -2.37 -5.40
CA TYR A 124 16.68 -2.29 -4.02
C TYR A 124 16.76 -3.65 -3.32
N ASN A 125 16.14 -4.69 -3.88
CA ASN A 125 16.06 -6.03 -3.30
C ASN A 125 15.64 -6.07 -1.82
N PHE A 126 14.98 -5.02 -1.34
CA PHE A 126 14.48 -4.90 0.02
C PHE A 126 12.96 -4.94 0.03
N SER A 127 12.39 -6.02 0.53
CA SER A 127 10.94 -6.25 0.58
C SER A 127 10.48 -6.48 2.01
N ILE A 128 9.41 -5.77 2.42
CA ILE A 128 8.82 -5.94 3.75
C ILE A 128 7.72 -7.01 3.81
N GLY A 129 7.25 -7.51 2.67
CA GLY A 129 6.19 -8.52 2.60
C GLY A 129 5.66 -8.67 1.19
N SER A 130 4.46 -9.22 1.05
CA SER A 130 3.69 -9.27 -0.19
C SER A 130 2.55 -8.25 -0.14
N LEU A 131 2.06 -7.84 -1.31
CA LEU A 131 0.87 -7.01 -1.40
C LEU A 131 -0.37 -7.86 -1.11
N SER A 132 -1.25 -7.43 -0.20
CA SER A 132 -2.41 -8.21 0.23
C SER A 132 -3.37 -8.57 -0.90
N MET A 133 -3.54 -7.66 -1.86
CA MET A 133 -4.41 -7.88 -3.03
C MET A 133 -3.72 -8.58 -4.21
N PHE A 134 -2.39 -8.67 -4.18
CA PHE A 134 -1.56 -9.27 -5.22
C PHE A 134 -0.48 -10.11 -4.57
N GLU A 135 -0.88 -11.25 -4.00
CA GLU A 135 -0.02 -12.12 -3.17
C GLU A 135 1.27 -12.56 -3.89
N SER A 136 1.23 -12.66 -5.23
CA SER A 136 2.41 -12.95 -6.06
C SER A 136 3.40 -11.78 -6.12
N GLU A 137 2.98 -10.58 -5.75
CA GLU A 137 3.80 -9.36 -5.87
C GLU A 137 4.35 -8.94 -4.49
N ARG A 138 5.66 -8.73 -4.44
CA ARG A 138 6.33 -8.30 -3.21
C ARG A 138 6.33 -6.79 -3.07
N ALA A 139 6.14 -6.32 -1.84
CA ALA A 139 6.20 -4.91 -1.49
C ALA A 139 7.68 -4.49 -1.31
N TYR A 140 8.31 -4.05 -2.38
CA TYR A 140 9.68 -3.54 -2.37
C TYR A 140 9.73 -2.07 -1.93
N LEU A 141 10.76 -1.73 -1.16
CA LEU A 141 11.01 -0.38 -0.68
C LEU A 141 12.45 0.05 -1.02
N ASN A 142 12.64 1.36 -1.09
CA ASN A 142 13.98 1.94 -1.05
C ASN A 142 14.41 2.04 0.42
N PRO A 143 15.38 1.23 0.90
CA PRO A 143 15.76 1.20 2.31
C PRO A 143 16.31 2.55 2.79
N ASN A 144 17.10 3.24 1.98
CA ASN A 144 17.68 4.54 2.34
C ASN A 144 16.61 5.60 2.56
N LYS A 145 15.55 5.61 1.73
CA LYS A 145 14.43 6.56 1.90
C LYS A 145 13.52 6.16 3.05
N PHE A 146 13.36 4.88 3.30
CA PHE A 146 12.49 4.37 4.35
C PHE A 146 13.11 4.59 5.73
N PHE A 147 14.36 4.17 5.91
CA PHE A 147 15.07 4.32 7.20
C PHE A 147 15.73 5.67 7.40
N GLY A 148 15.86 6.48 6.38
CA GLY A 148 16.33 7.87 6.50
C GLY A 148 15.30 8.84 7.08
N LYS A 149 14.12 8.33 7.54
CA LYS A 149 13.05 9.11 8.15
C LYS A 149 12.52 8.41 9.40
N HIS A 150 11.71 9.15 10.18
CA HIS A 150 11.02 8.57 11.31
C HIS A 150 9.88 7.68 10.83
N VAL A 151 9.76 6.49 11.42
CA VAL A 151 8.68 5.54 11.16
C VAL A 151 8.01 5.19 12.48
N ALA A 152 6.68 5.18 12.51
CA ALA A 152 5.90 4.72 13.64
C ALA A 152 5.06 3.50 13.24
N ILE A 153 5.08 2.46 14.07
CA ILE A 153 4.24 1.27 13.92
C ILE A 153 3.20 1.27 15.04
N LEU A 154 1.96 1.52 14.68
CA LEU A 154 0.85 1.68 15.61
C LEU A 154 -0.10 0.49 15.50
N GLY A 155 -0.70 0.10 16.61
CA GLY A 155 -1.69 -0.96 16.67
C GLY A 155 -2.05 -1.33 18.11
N SER A 156 -3.16 -2.02 18.30
CA SER A 156 -3.61 -2.55 19.59
C SER A 156 -2.66 -3.64 20.12
N SER A 157 -2.79 -4.00 21.38
CA SER A 157 -2.05 -5.14 21.94
C SER A 157 -2.40 -6.43 21.17
N GLY A 158 -1.39 -7.25 20.91
CA GLY A 158 -1.56 -8.50 20.13
C GLY A 158 -1.68 -8.33 18.61
N SER A 159 -1.67 -7.09 18.07
CA SER A 159 -1.79 -6.85 16.61
C SER A 159 -0.54 -7.21 15.79
N GLY A 160 0.54 -7.68 16.42
CA GLY A 160 1.77 -8.06 15.75
C GLY A 160 2.80 -6.94 15.55
N LYS A 161 2.68 -5.81 16.25
CA LYS A 161 3.64 -4.69 16.14
C LYS A 161 5.10 -5.13 16.29
N SER A 162 5.42 -5.79 17.40
CA SER A 162 6.79 -6.25 17.72
C SER A 162 7.28 -7.29 16.71
N HIS A 163 6.41 -8.17 16.24
CA HIS A 163 6.71 -9.11 15.16
C HIS A 163 7.02 -8.41 13.84
N THR A 164 6.26 -7.38 13.49
CA THR A 164 6.50 -6.57 12.29
C THR A 164 7.84 -5.86 12.38
N VAL A 165 8.14 -5.21 13.52
CA VAL A 165 9.44 -4.56 13.77
C VAL A 165 10.58 -5.57 13.65
N ALA A 166 10.50 -6.70 14.35
CA ALA A 166 11.51 -7.75 14.31
C ALA A 166 11.74 -8.25 12.88
N SER A 167 10.67 -8.58 12.14
CA SER A 167 10.76 -9.06 10.76
C SER A 167 11.40 -8.06 9.79
N VAL A 168 11.13 -6.77 9.96
CA VAL A 168 11.75 -5.71 9.16
C VAL A 168 13.21 -5.56 9.54
N LEU A 169 13.55 -5.50 10.83
CA LEU A 169 14.93 -5.32 11.32
C LEU A 169 15.82 -6.52 10.98
N GLN A 170 15.31 -7.75 11.02
CA GLN A 170 16.06 -8.95 10.58
C GLN A 170 16.52 -8.84 9.12
N LYS A 171 15.74 -8.19 8.28
CA LYS A 171 16.13 -7.91 6.88
C LYS A 171 17.10 -6.74 6.78
N VAL A 172 16.96 -5.75 7.67
CA VAL A 172 17.84 -4.57 7.70
C VAL A 172 19.25 -4.95 8.09
N VAL A 173 19.43 -5.79 9.11
CA VAL A 173 20.78 -6.24 9.56
C VAL A 173 21.51 -7.07 8.51
N SER A 174 20.80 -7.56 7.48
CA SER A 174 21.40 -8.24 6.32
C SER A 174 21.89 -7.28 5.24
N LEU A 175 21.57 -5.99 5.32
CA LEU A 175 22.06 -5.00 4.38
C LEU A 175 23.52 -4.63 4.70
N PRO A 176 24.37 -4.39 3.68
CA PRO A 176 25.77 -4.01 3.90
C PRO A 176 25.85 -2.66 4.63
N GLU A 177 26.87 -2.49 5.46
CA GLU A 177 27.19 -1.25 6.18
C GLU A 177 26.05 -0.72 7.06
N THR A 178 25.18 -1.61 7.56
CA THR A 178 24.04 -1.23 8.38
C THR A 178 24.33 -1.49 9.86
N HIS A 179 24.08 -0.48 10.69
CA HIS A 179 24.13 -0.59 12.15
C HIS A 179 22.75 -0.28 12.71
N VAL A 180 22.27 -1.13 13.61
CA VAL A 180 20.96 -0.99 14.25
C VAL A 180 21.15 -0.98 15.76
N VAL A 181 20.56 0.02 16.42
CA VAL A 181 20.47 0.09 17.87
C VAL A 181 19.00 -0.07 18.27
N ILE A 182 18.73 -1.04 19.14
CA ILE A 182 17.38 -1.30 19.64
C ILE A 182 17.32 -0.94 21.11
N LEU A 183 16.45 0.01 21.46
CA LEU A 183 16.10 0.33 22.84
C LEU A 183 14.86 -0.46 23.22
N ASP A 184 15.05 -1.60 23.85
CA ASP A 184 14.00 -2.58 24.13
C ASP A 184 13.56 -2.52 25.60
N LEU A 185 12.54 -1.71 25.88
CA LEU A 185 12.01 -1.50 27.23
C LEU A 185 11.26 -2.72 27.78
N HIS A 186 10.76 -3.60 26.91
CA HIS A 186 9.90 -4.72 27.28
C HIS A 186 10.56 -6.09 27.07
N ASN A 187 11.81 -6.11 26.63
CA ASN A 187 12.58 -7.33 26.34
C ASN A 187 11.89 -8.25 25.32
N GLU A 188 11.32 -7.66 24.27
CA GLU A 188 10.58 -8.39 23.23
C GLU A 188 11.47 -8.85 22.07
N TYR A 189 12.63 -8.20 21.85
CA TYR A 189 13.45 -8.41 20.64
C TYR A 189 14.66 -9.33 20.85
N ARG A 190 15.00 -9.68 22.07
CA ARG A 190 16.18 -10.52 22.36
C ARG A 190 16.15 -11.85 21.59
N GLN A 191 14.99 -12.51 21.53
CA GLN A 191 14.83 -13.78 20.84
C GLN A 191 14.83 -13.65 19.30
N ALA A 192 14.58 -12.46 18.79
CA ALA A 192 14.56 -12.21 17.35
C ALA A 192 15.97 -12.10 16.73
N PHE A 193 17.00 -11.86 17.56
CA PHE A 193 18.39 -11.61 17.11
C PHE A 193 19.43 -12.42 17.92
N PRO A 194 19.30 -13.78 18.02
CA PRO A 194 20.15 -14.58 18.88
C PRO A 194 21.62 -14.55 18.47
N ASP A 195 21.89 -14.49 17.15
CA ASP A 195 23.26 -14.65 16.60
C ASP A 195 23.81 -13.38 15.96
N THR A 196 23.02 -12.31 15.83
CA THR A 196 23.38 -11.11 15.07
C THR A 196 23.51 -9.85 15.91
N GLY A 197 23.15 -9.91 17.19
CA GLY A 197 23.13 -8.75 18.08
C GLY A 197 23.98 -8.92 19.33
N GLN A 198 24.55 -7.81 19.81
CA GLN A 198 25.10 -7.71 21.15
C GLN A 198 24.02 -7.19 22.10
N TYR A 199 23.66 -7.96 23.09
CA TYR A 199 22.69 -7.58 24.09
C TYR A 199 23.39 -6.96 25.30
N CYS A 200 22.99 -5.74 25.67
CA CYS A 200 23.48 -5.02 26.83
C CYS A 200 22.34 -4.73 27.80
N GLU A 201 22.40 -5.16 29.02
CA GLU A 201 21.44 -4.74 30.05
C GLU A 201 21.88 -3.36 30.61
N ILE A 202 20.88 -2.47 30.84
CA ILE A 202 21.14 -1.12 31.37
C ILE A 202 21.89 -1.21 32.71
N SER A 203 21.58 -2.22 33.52
CA SER A 203 22.29 -2.49 34.81
C SER A 203 23.77 -2.82 34.66
N SER A 204 24.21 -3.25 33.47
CA SER A 204 25.62 -3.58 33.17
C SER A 204 26.36 -2.42 32.50
N LEU A 205 25.68 -1.32 32.19
CA LEU A 205 26.31 -0.13 31.60
C LEU A 205 26.85 0.76 32.71
N GLU A 206 28.16 0.79 32.88
CA GLU A 206 28.85 1.82 33.70
C GLU A 206 28.78 3.16 32.94
N LEU A 207 27.69 3.90 33.14
CA LEU A 207 27.57 5.27 32.60
C LEU A 207 28.41 6.19 33.45
N PRO A 208 29.37 6.93 32.89
CA PRO A 208 30.11 7.94 33.64
C PRO A 208 29.11 8.98 34.18
N TYR A 209 29.21 9.29 35.47
CA TYR A 209 28.25 10.14 36.18
C TYR A 209 28.07 11.54 35.58
N TRP A 210 29.02 12.02 34.79
CA TRP A 210 28.92 13.31 34.08
C TRP A 210 27.98 13.28 32.87
N LEU A 211 27.51 12.11 32.45
CA LEU A 211 26.45 11.97 31.43
C LEU A 211 25.03 12.06 32.05
N LEU A 212 24.93 12.11 33.38
CA LEU A 212 23.66 12.13 34.11
C LEU A 212 23.26 13.52 34.60
N ASN A 213 24.03 14.57 34.28
CA ASN A 213 23.76 15.97 34.65
C ASN A 213 23.42 16.81 33.42
#